data_94e737834b67a1c0901b8f60bab80db2
#
_entry.id   94e737834b67a1c0901b8f60bab80db2
#
_cell.length_a   1.000
_cell.length_b   1.000
_cell.length_c   1.000
_cell.angle_alpha   90.00
_cell.angle_beta   90.00
_cell.angle_gamma   90.00
#
_symmetry.space_group_name_H-M   'P 1'
#
loop_
_entity.id
_entity.type
_entity.pdbx_description
1 polymer ?
#
loop_
_entity_poly.entity_id
_entity_poly.type
_entity_poly.pdbx_seq_one_letter_code
_entity_poly.pdbx_strand_id
1 'polypeptide(L)'
;MFYDHATIEVRSGNGGNGAVSFRREKYIPNGGPDGGNGGRGGDVIIRADRNINTLQDYRFRHHFYAQDGESGKGKRMAGISGPDLTLQVPPGTIILQSGTREMVADLKEDGDEVIIAKGGAGGRGNMCFANPVRQAPRFATAGRTGTTLTIDLELRLLADAALVGFPNAGKSTLLSVMSAARPKIAAYPFTTLQPILGVADVGGTRFLLVDVPGLIEGASEGAGMGHEFLRHVERARILIHVVDASSFDGTDPIDRFHAINEELSRYKKLLDKRPMWVVLNKIDIVEEEEA
;
A
#
# COMPACT_ATOMS: atom_id res chain seq x y z
N MET A 1 -12.87 11.86 -6.02
CA MET A 1 -13.35 11.14 -4.84
C MET A 1 -12.19 10.26 -4.38
N PHE A 2 -11.83 10.28 -3.11
CA PHE A 2 -10.70 9.54 -2.57
C PHE A 2 -11.18 8.14 -2.14
N TYR A 3 -10.46 7.10 -2.52
CA TYR A 3 -10.76 5.72 -2.17
C TYR A 3 -9.54 5.10 -1.50
N ASP A 4 -9.75 4.60 -0.30
CA ASP A 4 -8.74 4.05 0.61
C ASP A 4 -8.84 2.53 0.80
N HIS A 5 -9.87 1.92 0.25
CA HIS A 5 -10.09 0.48 0.33
C HIS A 5 -10.56 -0.09 -1.01
N ALA A 6 -10.02 -1.24 -1.39
CA ALA A 6 -10.47 -2.00 -2.55
C ALA A 6 -10.22 -3.49 -2.35
N THR A 7 -11.19 -4.33 -2.74
CA THR A 7 -11.03 -5.78 -2.79
C THR A 7 -10.81 -6.20 -4.24
N ILE A 8 -9.73 -6.92 -4.50
CA ILE A 8 -9.39 -7.39 -5.84
C ILE A 8 -9.05 -8.88 -5.84
N GLU A 9 -9.37 -9.53 -6.96
CA GLU A 9 -8.92 -10.88 -7.27
C GLU A 9 -7.69 -10.80 -8.18
N VAL A 10 -6.62 -11.45 -7.77
CA VAL A 10 -5.39 -11.55 -8.55
C VAL A 10 -5.13 -13.00 -8.91
N ARG A 11 -4.74 -13.24 -10.17
CA ARG A 11 -4.34 -14.57 -10.64
C ARG A 11 -3.01 -14.47 -11.40
N SER A 12 -2.04 -15.23 -10.96
CA SER A 12 -0.80 -15.40 -11.71
C SER A 12 -1.02 -16.30 -12.93
N GLY A 13 -0.15 -16.18 -13.92
CA GLY A 13 -0.21 -16.98 -15.12
C GLY A 13 0.08 -18.46 -14.85
N ASN A 14 -0.54 -19.33 -15.62
CA ASN A 14 -0.23 -20.75 -15.64
C ASN A 14 1.06 -20.99 -16.42
N GLY A 15 1.82 -22.02 -16.05
CA GLY A 15 2.94 -22.48 -16.85
C GLY A 15 2.46 -23.18 -18.13
N GLY A 16 3.15 -22.94 -19.24
CA GLY A 16 2.90 -23.62 -20.49
C GLY A 16 3.29 -25.10 -20.42
N ASN A 17 2.65 -25.95 -21.21
CA ASN A 17 2.97 -27.38 -21.25
C ASN A 17 4.29 -27.64 -21.97
N GLY A 18 5.04 -28.66 -21.55
CA GLY A 18 6.16 -29.19 -22.29
C GLY A 18 5.67 -29.89 -23.57
N ALA A 19 6.50 -29.87 -24.61
CA ALA A 19 6.18 -30.51 -25.90
C ALA A 19 6.73 -31.94 -25.97
N VAL A 20 6.00 -32.78 -26.71
CA VAL A 20 6.49 -34.08 -27.18
C VAL A 20 6.74 -33.95 -28.67
N SER A 21 8.00 -33.94 -29.07
CA SER A 21 8.39 -33.86 -30.47
C SER A 21 9.67 -34.68 -30.71
N PHE A 22 9.85 -35.08 -31.98
CA PHE A 22 11.02 -35.84 -32.42
C PHE A 22 11.57 -35.20 -33.66
N ARG A 23 12.89 -35.11 -33.75
CA ARG A 23 13.57 -34.57 -34.90
C ARG A 23 13.30 -35.44 -36.14
N ARG A 24 12.86 -34.82 -37.23
CA ARG A 24 12.64 -35.47 -38.51
C ARG A 24 13.32 -34.65 -39.60
N GLU A 25 14.28 -35.27 -40.27
CA GLU A 25 15.00 -34.66 -41.37
C GLU A 25 15.12 -35.68 -42.53
N LYS A 26 15.43 -35.20 -43.72
CA LYS A 26 15.43 -35.99 -44.97
C LYS A 26 16.23 -37.30 -44.90
N TYR A 27 17.29 -37.32 -44.10
CA TYR A 27 18.16 -38.50 -43.91
C TYR A 27 18.23 -39.01 -42.47
N ILE A 28 17.35 -38.54 -41.61
CA ILE A 28 17.28 -38.95 -40.19
C ILE A 28 15.82 -39.33 -39.84
N PRO A 29 15.37 -40.54 -40.23
CA PRO A 29 14.00 -40.95 -40.01
C PRO A 29 13.69 -41.19 -38.54
N ASN A 30 14.66 -41.56 -37.72
CA ASN A 30 14.55 -41.86 -36.30
C ASN A 30 15.36 -40.86 -35.46
N GLY A 31 15.06 -39.56 -35.58
CA GLY A 31 15.72 -38.54 -34.78
C GLY A 31 15.30 -38.63 -33.29
N GLY A 32 16.21 -38.15 -32.42
CA GLY A 32 15.98 -38.11 -30.99
C GLY A 32 14.85 -37.13 -30.56
N PRO A 33 14.46 -37.14 -29.26
CA PRO A 33 13.45 -36.23 -28.75
C PRO A 33 13.96 -34.77 -28.83
N ASP A 34 13.10 -33.89 -29.30
CA ASP A 34 13.41 -32.46 -29.52
C ASP A 34 12.29 -31.53 -29.03
N GLY A 35 11.38 -32.04 -28.21
CA GLY A 35 10.32 -31.22 -27.62
C GLY A 35 10.88 -30.26 -26.58
N GLY A 36 10.58 -28.97 -26.76
CA GLY A 36 11.00 -27.88 -25.85
C GLY A 36 10.15 -27.82 -24.57
N ASN A 37 10.65 -27.09 -23.59
CA ASN A 37 9.95 -26.83 -22.35
C ASN A 37 8.86 -25.77 -22.56
N GLY A 38 7.80 -25.80 -21.74
CA GLY A 38 6.85 -24.70 -21.65
C GLY A 38 7.47 -23.47 -20.95
N GLY A 39 6.95 -22.29 -21.24
CA GLY A 39 7.29 -21.04 -20.57
C GLY A 39 6.69 -20.96 -19.17
N ARG A 40 7.25 -20.14 -18.29
CA ARG A 40 6.70 -19.83 -16.98
C ARG A 40 5.50 -18.88 -17.16
N GLY A 41 4.47 -18.99 -16.34
CA GLY A 41 3.44 -17.97 -16.19
C GLY A 41 3.99 -16.70 -15.54
N GLY A 42 3.41 -15.55 -15.83
CA GLY A 42 3.75 -14.27 -15.21
C GLY A 42 3.37 -14.22 -13.73
N ASP A 43 4.17 -13.51 -12.93
CA ASP A 43 3.87 -13.21 -11.54
C ASP A 43 2.90 -12.03 -11.44
N VAL A 44 2.20 -11.88 -10.30
CA VAL A 44 1.49 -10.65 -9.95
C VAL A 44 2.27 -9.96 -8.85
N ILE A 45 2.70 -8.74 -9.14
CA ILE A 45 3.53 -7.89 -8.27
C ILE A 45 2.71 -6.66 -7.92
N ILE A 46 2.72 -6.25 -6.66
CA ILE A 46 2.18 -4.95 -6.23
C ILE A 46 3.35 -4.07 -5.85
N ARG A 47 3.36 -2.85 -6.39
CA ARG A 47 4.44 -1.88 -6.19
C ARG A 47 3.88 -0.54 -5.76
N ALA A 48 4.51 0.07 -4.75
CA ALA A 48 4.20 1.41 -4.33
C ALA A 48 4.78 2.45 -5.31
N ASP A 49 3.94 3.43 -5.69
CA ASP A 49 4.33 4.54 -6.55
C ASP A 49 3.78 5.85 -5.96
N ARG A 50 4.69 6.79 -5.65
CA ARG A 50 4.36 8.11 -5.07
C ARG A 50 3.48 8.99 -5.96
N ASN A 51 3.42 8.71 -7.26
CA ASN A 51 2.57 9.47 -8.19
C ASN A 51 1.10 9.07 -8.08
N ILE A 52 0.81 7.97 -7.39
CA ILE A 52 -0.54 7.47 -7.16
C ILE A 52 -0.96 7.86 -5.73
N ASN A 53 -2.14 8.49 -5.61
CA ASN A 53 -2.63 9.02 -4.34
C ASN A 53 -3.93 8.33 -3.87
N THR A 54 -4.47 7.39 -4.62
CA THR A 54 -5.78 6.78 -4.35
C THR A 54 -5.86 5.37 -4.95
N LEU A 55 -6.69 4.52 -4.37
CA LEU A 55 -7.03 3.19 -4.89
C LEU A 55 -8.23 3.20 -5.85
N GLN A 56 -8.56 4.37 -6.45
CA GLN A 56 -9.75 4.54 -7.28
C GLN A 56 -9.83 3.57 -8.45
N ASP A 57 -8.73 3.25 -9.09
CA ASP A 57 -8.70 2.36 -10.26
C ASP A 57 -9.12 0.93 -9.90
N TYR A 58 -8.84 0.51 -8.68
CA TYR A 58 -9.18 -0.81 -8.15
C TYR A 58 -10.65 -0.95 -7.76
N ARG A 59 -11.40 0.16 -7.69
CA ARG A 59 -12.84 0.13 -7.47
C ARG A 59 -13.62 -0.30 -8.70
N PHE A 60 -13.15 0.05 -9.89
CA PHE A 60 -13.86 -0.23 -11.13
C PHE A 60 -13.41 -1.54 -11.76
N ARG A 61 -12.19 -1.95 -11.50
CA ARG A 61 -11.62 -3.19 -11.97
C ARG A 61 -11.22 -4.05 -10.78
N HIS A 62 -11.84 -5.23 -10.68
CA HIS A 62 -11.61 -6.13 -9.54
C HIS A 62 -10.81 -7.37 -9.90
N HIS A 63 -10.56 -7.64 -11.18
CA HIS A 63 -9.88 -8.84 -11.64
C HIS A 63 -8.60 -8.49 -12.38
N PHE A 64 -7.49 -9.04 -11.91
CA PHE A 64 -6.16 -8.80 -12.46
C PHE A 64 -5.45 -10.13 -12.70
N TYR A 65 -5.22 -10.45 -13.96
CA TYR A 65 -4.68 -11.73 -14.38
C TYR A 65 -3.39 -11.53 -15.16
N ALA A 66 -2.29 -12.13 -14.67
CA ALA A 66 -1.04 -12.21 -15.41
C ALA A 66 -1.16 -13.23 -16.54
N GLN A 67 -0.34 -13.09 -17.55
CA GLN A 67 -0.38 -13.94 -18.73
C GLN A 67 0.20 -15.33 -18.46
N ASP A 68 -0.39 -16.32 -19.11
CA ASP A 68 0.10 -17.70 -19.08
C ASP A 68 1.38 -17.82 -19.90
N GLY A 69 2.23 -18.78 -19.55
CA GLY A 69 3.38 -19.16 -20.36
C GLY A 69 2.92 -19.97 -21.58
N GLU A 70 3.61 -19.79 -22.71
CA GLU A 70 3.34 -20.57 -23.91
C GLU A 70 3.82 -22.02 -23.75
N SER A 71 3.13 -22.93 -24.43
CA SER A 71 3.59 -24.31 -24.54
C SER A 71 4.89 -24.43 -25.33
N GLY A 72 5.74 -25.37 -24.97
CA GLY A 72 6.91 -25.72 -25.75
C GLY A 72 6.55 -26.18 -27.14
N LYS A 73 7.49 -26.09 -28.07
CA LYS A 73 7.34 -26.49 -29.48
C LYS A 73 8.41 -27.50 -29.86
N GLY A 74 8.30 -28.10 -31.03
CA GLY A 74 9.36 -28.95 -31.58
C GLY A 74 10.65 -28.16 -31.88
N LYS A 75 11.67 -28.86 -32.31
CA LYS A 75 12.99 -28.29 -32.62
C LYS A 75 13.67 -27.61 -31.45
N ARG A 76 13.46 -28.11 -30.24
CA ARG A 76 13.98 -27.62 -28.96
C ARG A 76 13.52 -26.20 -28.59
N MET A 77 12.47 -25.69 -29.22
CA MET A 77 11.96 -24.35 -28.93
C MET A 77 11.17 -24.36 -27.60
N ALA A 78 11.68 -23.63 -26.60
CA ALA A 78 10.94 -23.38 -25.37
C ALA A 78 9.78 -22.40 -25.64
N GLY A 79 8.69 -22.57 -24.90
CA GLY A 79 7.61 -21.60 -24.87
C GLY A 79 8.07 -20.28 -24.25
N ILE A 80 7.50 -19.18 -24.71
CA ILE A 80 7.77 -17.85 -24.14
C ILE A 80 7.14 -17.78 -22.75
N SER A 81 7.87 -17.20 -21.79
CA SER A 81 7.33 -16.93 -20.46
C SER A 81 6.32 -15.80 -20.53
N GLY A 82 5.21 -15.92 -19.79
CA GLY A 82 4.25 -14.85 -19.62
C GLY A 82 4.91 -13.66 -18.90
N PRO A 83 4.65 -12.42 -19.34
CA PRO A 83 5.12 -11.23 -18.65
C PRO A 83 4.48 -11.13 -17.27
N ASP A 84 5.23 -10.55 -16.33
CA ASP A 84 4.72 -10.25 -15.01
C ASP A 84 3.72 -9.09 -15.06
N LEU A 85 2.72 -9.11 -14.20
CA LEU A 85 1.73 -8.05 -14.04
C LEU A 85 2.06 -7.23 -12.80
N THR A 86 2.43 -5.97 -13.00
CA THR A 86 2.67 -5.04 -11.90
C THR A 86 1.45 -4.16 -11.68
N LEU A 87 0.92 -4.17 -10.45
CA LEU A 87 -0.15 -3.31 -9.96
C LEU A 87 0.46 -2.20 -9.13
N GLN A 88 0.15 -0.96 -9.48
CA GLN A 88 0.69 0.20 -8.77
C GLN A 88 -0.28 0.69 -7.72
N VAL A 89 0.20 0.93 -6.51
CA VAL A 89 -0.59 1.42 -5.38
C VAL A 89 0.11 2.60 -4.71
N PRO A 90 -0.62 3.47 -3.99
CA PRO A 90 0.02 4.54 -3.20
C PRO A 90 0.94 3.95 -2.12
N PRO A 91 2.05 4.65 -1.75
CA PRO A 91 2.80 4.32 -0.54
C PRO A 91 1.89 4.37 0.70
N GLY A 92 2.13 3.47 1.65
CA GLY A 92 1.26 3.28 2.83
C GLY A 92 0.10 2.32 2.60
N THR A 93 0.05 1.64 1.46
CA THR A 93 -0.94 0.60 1.21
C THR A 93 -0.58 -0.68 1.96
N ILE A 94 -1.52 -1.18 2.77
CA ILE A 94 -1.46 -2.50 3.39
C ILE A 94 -2.24 -3.48 2.53
N ILE A 95 -1.66 -4.65 2.36
CA ILE A 95 -2.25 -5.76 1.63
C ILE A 95 -2.64 -6.83 2.65
N LEU A 96 -3.92 -7.15 2.69
CA LEU A 96 -4.48 -8.18 3.56
C LEU A 96 -5.02 -9.32 2.72
N GLN A 97 -4.95 -10.54 3.24
CA GLN A 97 -5.65 -11.67 2.65
C GLN A 97 -7.14 -11.54 2.96
N SER A 98 -7.98 -11.56 1.93
CA SER A 98 -9.44 -11.47 2.11
C SER A 98 -9.95 -12.69 2.87
N GLY A 99 -10.84 -12.46 3.84
CA GLY A 99 -11.42 -13.49 4.70
C GLY A 99 -10.65 -13.71 6.01
N THR A 100 -9.34 -13.93 6.00
CA THR A 100 -8.53 -14.09 7.23
C THR A 100 -8.08 -12.75 7.82
N ARG A 101 -8.02 -11.69 6.99
CA ARG A 101 -7.45 -10.38 7.32
C ARG A 101 -5.99 -10.44 7.79
N GLU A 102 -5.30 -11.52 7.48
CA GLU A 102 -3.86 -11.62 7.72
C GLU A 102 -3.10 -10.63 6.84
N MET A 103 -2.14 -9.94 7.43
CA MET A 103 -1.32 -8.98 6.71
C MET A 103 -0.30 -9.72 5.84
N VAL A 104 -0.41 -9.55 4.52
CA VAL A 104 0.52 -10.09 3.53
C VAL A 104 1.73 -9.19 3.38
N ALA A 105 1.51 -7.87 3.28
CA ALA A 105 2.58 -6.88 3.15
C ALA A 105 2.10 -5.48 3.59
N ASP A 106 3.07 -4.61 3.91
CA ASP A 106 2.87 -3.18 4.21
C ASP A 106 3.88 -2.39 3.37
N LEU A 107 3.40 -1.76 2.30
CA LEU A 107 4.20 -0.99 1.36
C LEU A 107 4.30 0.46 1.83
N LYS A 108 5.35 0.79 2.57
CA LYS A 108 5.52 2.08 3.26
C LYS A 108 6.17 3.15 2.40
N GLU A 109 7.15 2.75 1.59
CA GLU A 109 7.98 3.68 0.84
C GLU A 109 7.73 3.55 -0.66
N ASP A 110 8.07 4.60 -1.39
CA ASP A 110 8.05 4.59 -2.84
C ASP A 110 9.02 3.55 -3.40
N GLY A 111 8.54 2.71 -4.29
CA GLY A 111 9.32 1.62 -4.87
C GLY A 111 9.26 0.31 -4.10
N ASP A 112 8.65 0.26 -2.91
CA ASP A 112 8.39 -1.01 -2.22
C ASP A 112 7.57 -1.93 -3.10
N GLU A 113 7.99 -3.20 -3.20
CA GLU A 113 7.28 -4.18 -4.02
C GLU A 113 7.16 -5.54 -3.33
N VAL A 114 6.09 -6.24 -3.66
CA VAL A 114 5.82 -7.58 -3.16
C VAL A 114 5.21 -8.47 -4.24
N ILE A 115 5.67 -9.70 -4.34
CA ILE A 115 5.07 -10.71 -5.21
C ILE A 115 3.91 -11.35 -4.45
N ILE A 116 2.68 -11.06 -4.90
CA ILE A 116 1.45 -11.58 -4.29
C ILE A 116 1.12 -12.98 -4.80
N ALA A 117 1.26 -13.21 -6.10
CA ALA A 117 0.98 -14.51 -6.69
C ALA A 117 2.08 -14.90 -7.66
N LYS A 118 2.74 -16.03 -7.39
CA LYS A 118 3.81 -16.56 -8.25
C LYS A 118 3.23 -17.35 -9.41
N GLY A 119 3.76 -17.09 -10.61
CA GLY A 119 3.40 -17.79 -11.83
C GLY A 119 3.77 -19.27 -11.80
N GLY A 120 2.95 -20.05 -12.46
CA GLY A 120 3.18 -21.50 -12.59
C GLY A 120 4.44 -21.81 -13.38
N ALA A 121 5.22 -22.79 -12.92
CA ALA A 121 6.39 -23.24 -13.64
C ALA A 121 5.99 -23.94 -14.94
N GLY A 122 6.75 -23.70 -16.02
CA GLY A 122 6.57 -24.37 -17.30
C GLY A 122 6.86 -25.88 -17.20
N GLY A 123 6.10 -26.66 -17.97
CA GLY A 123 6.30 -28.09 -18.09
C GLY A 123 7.59 -28.45 -18.84
N ARG A 124 8.18 -29.57 -18.52
CA ARG A 124 9.38 -30.08 -19.20
C ARG A 124 9.02 -30.81 -20.48
N GLY A 125 9.69 -30.49 -21.57
CA GLY A 125 9.58 -31.21 -22.84
C GLY A 125 10.21 -32.60 -22.79
N ASN A 126 9.85 -33.46 -23.73
CA ASN A 126 10.33 -34.85 -23.76
C ASN A 126 11.86 -34.93 -23.86
N MET A 127 12.52 -33.96 -24.44
CA MET A 127 13.99 -33.89 -24.51
C MET A 127 14.65 -33.98 -23.12
N CYS A 128 14.05 -33.39 -22.08
CA CYS A 128 14.57 -33.37 -20.73
C CYS A 128 14.52 -34.73 -20.02
N PHE A 129 13.80 -35.70 -20.56
CA PHE A 129 13.61 -37.05 -19.99
C PHE A 129 14.41 -38.11 -20.74
N ALA A 130 15.16 -37.73 -21.77
CA ALA A 130 16.06 -38.61 -22.49
C ALA A 130 17.25 -38.98 -21.60
N ASN A 131 17.52 -40.27 -21.53
CA ASN A 131 18.69 -40.82 -20.84
C ASN A 131 19.17 -42.12 -21.56
N PRO A 132 20.33 -42.70 -21.21
CA PRO A 132 20.87 -43.89 -21.90
C PRO A 132 19.91 -45.08 -21.98
N VAL A 133 19.03 -45.21 -20.99
CA VAL A 133 18.05 -46.31 -20.93
C VAL A 133 16.78 -45.93 -21.72
N ARG A 134 16.34 -44.68 -21.60
CA ARG A 134 15.11 -44.13 -22.28
C ARG A 134 15.52 -43.10 -23.31
N GLN A 135 15.92 -43.53 -24.50
CA GLN A 135 16.42 -42.64 -25.55
C GLN A 135 15.32 -41.85 -26.29
N ALA A 136 14.11 -42.34 -26.33
CA ALA A 136 12.99 -41.74 -27.05
C ALA A 136 11.72 -41.59 -26.15
N PRO A 137 11.74 -40.78 -25.10
CA PRO A 137 10.58 -40.60 -24.24
C PRO A 137 9.43 -39.92 -25.02
N ARG A 138 8.22 -40.51 -24.90
CA ARG A 138 6.99 -40.02 -25.56
C ARG A 138 6.06 -39.30 -24.59
N PHE A 139 6.61 -38.65 -23.59
CA PHE A 139 5.86 -37.87 -22.62
C PHE A 139 6.57 -36.57 -22.31
N ALA A 140 5.80 -35.60 -21.89
CA ALA A 140 6.23 -34.31 -21.36
C ALA A 140 5.39 -34.03 -20.10
N THR A 141 5.78 -33.07 -19.27
CA THR A 141 4.97 -32.66 -18.13
C THR A 141 4.09 -31.48 -18.50
N ALA A 142 2.91 -31.42 -17.90
CA ALA A 142 2.10 -30.22 -17.93
C ALA A 142 2.78 -29.08 -17.17
N GLY A 143 2.49 -27.85 -17.54
CA GLY A 143 2.81 -26.67 -16.74
C GLY A 143 2.04 -26.70 -15.42
N ARG A 144 2.61 -26.06 -14.40
CA ARG A 144 1.94 -25.87 -13.12
C ARG A 144 0.90 -24.77 -13.25
N THR A 145 -0.23 -24.94 -12.55
CA THR A 145 -1.24 -23.88 -12.45
C THR A 145 -0.68 -22.71 -11.63
N GLY A 146 -1.08 -21.51 -12.00
CA GLY A 146 -0.83 -20.30 -11.21
C GLY A 146 -1.67 -20.28 -9.94
N THR A 147 -1.42 -19.27 -9.12
CA THR A 147 -2.12 -19.04 -7.86
C THR A 147 -3.21 -17.99 -8.05
N THR A 148 -4.40 -18.23 -7.51
CA THR A 148 -5.48 -17.24 -7.44
C THR A 148 -5.71 -16.86 -5.99
N LEU A 149 -5.76 -15.56 -5.70
CA LEU A 149 -5.96 -15.00 -4.37
C LEU A 149 -6.91 -13.81 -4.45
N THR A 150 -7.75 -13.67 -3.43
CA THR A 150 -8.51 -12.43 -3.19
C THR A 150 -7.82 -11.67 -2.07
N ILE A 151 -7.52 -10.41 -2.33
CA ILE A 151 -6.82 -9.54 -1.39
C ILE A 151 -7.59 -8.25 -1.19
N ASP A 152 -7.45 -7.70 0.00
CA ASP A 152 -7.97 -6.40 0.37
C ASP A 152 -6.80 -5.42 0.42
N LEU A 153 -6.91 -4.34 -0.35
CA LEU A 153 -5.98 -3.21 -0.33
C LEU A 153 -6.56 -2.16 0.61
N GLU A 154 -5.82 -1.79 1.64
CA GLU A 154 -6.16 -0.72 2.57
C GLU A 154 -5.08 0.35 2.51
N LEU A 155 -5.45 1.54 2.02
CA LEU A 155 -4.54 2.69 2.04
C LEU A 155 -4.60 3.31 3.43
N ARG A 156 -3.53 3.18 4.18
CA ARG A 156 -3.33 3.92 5.41
C ARG A 156 -2.53 5.16 5.09
N LEU A 157 -3.15 6.31 5.23
CA LEU A 157 -2.50 7.60 4.99
C LEU A 157 -1.23 7.72 5.82
N LEU A 158 -0.12 7.88 5.10
CA LEU A 158 1.13 8.37 5.66
C LEU A 158 1.06 9.90 5.51
N ALA A 159 0.59 10.61 6.53
CA ALA A 159 0.75 12.05 6.57
C ALA A 159 2.21 12.39 6.89
N ASP A 160 2.79 13.36 6.19
CA ASP A 160 4.11 13.85 6.55
C ASP A 160 4.06 14.54 7.90
N ALA A 161 2.98 15.30 8.18
CA ALA A 161 2.75 15.87 9.49
C ALA A 161 1.26 15.82 9.89
N ALA A 162 1.01 15.61 11.19
CA ALA A 162 -0.31 15.68 11.79
C ALA A 162 -0.42 16.89 12.72
N LEU A 163 -1.48 17.69 12.52
CA LEU A 163 -1.81 18.81 13.39
C LEU A 163 -2.58 18.27 14.61
N VAL A 164 -2.08 18.50 15.80
CA VAL A 164 -2.69 18.13 17.08
C VAL A 164 -2.89 19.36 17.94
N GLY A 165 -3.86 19.37 18.84
CA GLY A 165 -4.13 20.51 19.71
C GLY A 165 -5.61 20.59 20.07
N PHE A 166 -5.94 21.43 21.03
CA PHE A 166 -7.30 21.64 21.51
C PHE A 166 -8.27 22.11 20.40
N PRO A 167 -9.59 21.91 20.58
CA PRO A 167 -10.59 22.56 19.73
C PRO A 167 -10.35 24.07 19.68
N ASN A 168 -10.60 24.68 18.53
CA ASN A 168 -10.44 26.11 18.29
C ASN A 168 -9.00 26.67 18.43
N ALA A 169 -7.98 25.85 18.59
CA ALA A 169 -6.58 26.30 18.57
C ALA A 169 -6.12 26.84 17.19
N GLY A 170 -6.98 26.71 16.16
CA GLY A 170 -6.71 27.22 14.82
C GLY A 170 -6.09 26.22 13.84
N LYS A 171 -6.08 24.91 14.16
CA LYS A 171 -5.52 23.84 13.32
C LYS A 171 -6.06 23.85 11.88
N SER A 172 -7.38 23.84 11.72
CA SER A 172 -8.03 23.82 10.40
C SER A 172 -7.82 25.12 9.64
N THR A 173 -7.73 26.25 10.33
CA THR A 173 -7.39 27.54 9.73
C THR A 173 -5.96 27.53 9.22
N LEU A 174 -5.01 27.06 10.04
CA LEU A 174 -3.61 26.91 9.66
C LEU A 174 -3.48 25.99 8.45
N LEU A 175 -4.17 24.84 8.46
CA LEU A 175 -4.17 23.90 7.34
C LEU A 175 -4.72 24.55 6.05
N SER A 176 -5.78 25.35 6.14
CA SER A 176 -6.39 26.00 4.99
C SER A 176 -5.50 27.09 4.38
N VAL A 177 -4.71 27.77 5.19
CA VAL A 177 -3.76 28.79 4.73
C VAL A 177 -2.50 28.15 4.13
N MET A 178 -2.00 27.08 4.72
CA MET A 178 -0.80 26.38 4.25
C MET A 178 -1.05 25.51 3.03
N SER A 179 -2.29 25.09 2.80
CA SER A 179 -2.61 24.18 1.70
C SER A 179 -2.65 24.92 0.36
N ALA A 180 -1.86 24.46 -0.60
CA ALA A 180 -1.84 24.96 -1.99
C ALA A 180 -3.18 24.74 -2.75
N ALA A 181 -4.03 23.84 -2.25
CA ALA A 181 -5.37 23.57 -2.75
C ALA A 181 -6.35 23.59 -1.57
N ARG A 182 -7.66 23.83 -1.85
CA ARG A 182 -8.68 23.76 -0.79
C ARG A 182 -8.58 22.42 -0.04
N PRO A 183 -8.47 22.43 1.29
CA PRO A 183 -8.43 21.22 2.09
C PRO A 183 -9.62 20.31 1.77
N LYS A 184 -9.37 19.02 1.64
CA LYS A 184 -10.43 18.05 1.34
C LYS A 184 -10.78 17.26 2.60
N ILE A 185 -12.07 17.20 2.89
CA ILE A 185 -12.59 16.30 3.92
C ILE A 185 -12.48 14.87 3.38
N ALA A 186 -11.73 14.05 4.06
CA ALA A 186 -11.62 12.62 3.74
C ALA A 186 -12.68 11.87 4.55
N ALA A 187 -13.68 11.30 3.86
CA ALA A 187 -14.68 10.44 4.50
C ALA A 187 -14.12 9.01 4.61
N TYR A 188 -13.65 8.64 5.79
CA TYR A 188 -13.24 7.27 6.08
C TYR A 188 -14.41 6.48 6.65
N PRO A 189 -14.70 5.26 6.15
CA PRO A 189 -15.84 4.44 6.58
C PRO A 189 -15.82 4.08 8.08
N PHE A 190 -14.66 4.22 8.72
CA PHE A 190 -14.41 3.84 10.11
C PHE A 190 -14.13 5.03 11.03
N THR A 191 -14.28 6.27 10.56
CA THR A 191 -14.12 7.48 11.38
C THR A 191 -15.45 8.18 11.55
N THR A 192 -15.85 8.40 12.80
CA THR A 192 -16.99 9.26 13.14
C THR A 192 -16.68 10.74 12.94
N LEU A 193 -15.40 11.11 12.98
CA LEU A 193 -14.87 12.43 12.69
C LEU A 193 -14.01 12.37 11.42
N GLN A 194 -14.34 13.16 10.42
CA GLN A 194 -13.67 13.17 9.14
C GLN A 194 -12.39 14.03 9.23
N PRO A 195 -11.18 13.45 9.04
CA PRO A 195 -9.96 14.23 9.02
C PRO A 195 -9.94 15.15 7.78
N ILE A 196 -9.36 16.32 7.97
CA ILE A 196 -9.18 17.27 6.89
C ILE A 196 -7.75 17.15 6.39
N LEU A 197 -7.59 16.87 5.09
CA LEU A 197 -6.29 16.75 4.45
C LEU A 197 -5.94 18.01 3.68
N GLY A 198 -4.72 18.48 3.85
CA GLY A 198 -4.14 19.57 3.08
C GLY A 198 -2.79 19.17 2.51
N VAL A 199 -2.45 19.76 1.36
CA VAL A 199 -1.13 19.59 0.76
C VAL A 199 -0.43 20.94 0.78
N ALA A 200 0.62 21.06 1.59
CA ALA A 200 1.49 22.24 1.60
C ALA A 200 2.60 22.06 0.55
N ASP A 201 2.90 23.10 -0.19
CA ASP A 201 4.03 23.14 -1.12
C ASP A 201 5.09 24.10 -0.56
N VAL A 202 6.25 23.57 -0.22
CA VAL A 202 7.36 24.36 0.30
C VAL A 202 8.58 24.12 -0.58
N GLY A 203 8.92 25.13 -1.36
CA GLY A 203 10.10 25.07 -2.25
C GLY A 203 10.02 23.99 -3.32
N GLY A 204 8.79 23.66 -3.81
CA GLY A 204 8.56 22.60 -4.80
C GLY A 204 8.43 21.21 -4.21
N THR A 205 8.59 21.07 -2.89
CA THR A 205 8.34 19.80 -2.18
C THR A 205 6.94 19.84 -1.57
N ARG A 206 6.16 18.80 -1.84
CA ARG A 206 4.79 18.66 -1.34
C ARG A 206 4.76 17.83 -0.08
N PHE A 207 4.11 18.38 0.95
CA PHE A 207 3.90 17.72 2.25
C PHE A 207 2.41 17.48 2.45
N LEU A 208 2.05 16.25 2.80
CA LEU A 208 0.69 15.90 3.17
C LEU A 208 0.49 16.20 4.66
N LEU A 209 -0.38 17.15 4.95
CA LEU A 209 -0.78 17.54 6.30
C LEU A 209 -2.16 16.96 6.60
N VAL A 210 -2.35 16.48 7.82
CA VAL A 210 -3.66 16.04 8.32
C VAL A 210 -4.05 16.85 9.53
N ASP A 211 -5.23 17.46 9.50
CA ASP A 211 -5.87 18.02 10.69
C ASP A 211 -6.61 16.89 11.41
N VAL A 212 -6.24 16.73 12.65
CA VAL A 212 -6.76 15.72 13.57
C VAL A 212 -7.83 16.37 14.44
N PRO A 213 -9.14 16.33 14.06
CA PRO A 213 -10.20 16.89 14.91
C PRO A 213 -10.36 16.05 16.18
N GLY A 214 -10.38 16.70 17.34
CA GLY A 214 -10.94 16.12 18.57
C GLY A 214 -10.02 15.30 19.46
N LEU A 215 -8.77 15.71 19.70
CA LEU A 215 -8.14 15.41 20.99
C LEU A 215 -8.87 16.28 22.03
N ILE A 216 -9.84 15.72 22.73
CA ILE A 216 -10.61 16.36 23.81
C ILE A 216 -10.28 15.59 25.09
N GLU A 217 -10.15 16.30 26.20
CA GLU A 217 -10.08 15.70 27.54
C GLU A 217 -11.10 14.56 27.72
N GLY A 218 -10.63 13.37 28.09
CA GLY A 218 -11.48 12.21 28.35
C GLY A 218 -11.72 11.27 27.16
N ALA A 219 -11.11 11.47 26.00
CA ALA A 219 -11.22 10.51 24.88
C ALA A 219 -10.60 9.14 25.21
N SER A 220 -9.72 9.08 26.21
CA SER A 220 -9.11 7.82 26.71
C SER A 220 -10.03 7.03 27.64
N GLU A 221 -11.08 7.63 28.23
CA GLU A 221 -11.88 7.02 29.32
C GLU A 221 -13.17 6.33 28.88
N GLY A 222 -13.44 6.10 27.61
CA GLY A 222 -14.54 5.16 27.35
C GLY A 222 -15.51 5.45 26.23
N ALA A 223 -15.35 6.45 25.43
CA ALA A 223 -16.25 6.71 24.29
C ALA A 223 -15.79 6.10 22.96
N GLY A 224 -14.86 5.15 22.95
CA GLY A 224 -14.51 4.34 21.75
C GLY A 224 -13.95 5.08 20.53
N MET A 225 -13.99 6.41 20.51
CA MET A 225 -13.65 7.24 19.35
C MET A 225 -12.16 7.58 19.23
N GLY A 226 -11.41 7.57 20.34
CA GLY A 226 -9.98 7.96 20.33
C GLY A 226 -9.07 6.93 19.65
N HIS A 227 -9.33 5.64 19.82
CA HIS A 227 -8.42 4.58 19.39
C HIS A 227 -8.34 4.40 17.88
N GLU A 228 -9.43 4.54 17.13
CA GLU A 228 -9.40 4.39 15.67
C GLU A 228 -8.77 5.60 14.99
N PHE A 229 -9.00 6.75 15.55
CA PHE A 229 -8.51 8.02 15.04
C PHE A 229 -7.00 8.20 15.23
N LEU A 230 -6.48 7.83 16.40
CA LEU A 230 -5.05 7.89 16.71
C LEU A 230 -4.20 6.90 15.88
N ARG A 231 -4.81 5.91 15.22
CA ARG A 231 -4.11 5.09 14.20
C ARG A 231 -3.61 5.92 13.02
N HIS A 232 -4.25 7.02 12.69
CA HIS A 232 -3.82 7.92 11.61
C HIS A 232 -2.65 8.80 12.07
N VAL A 233 -2.68 9.26 13.31
CA VAL A 233 -1.58 9.99 13.94
C VAL A 233 -0.35 9.10 14.09
N GLU A 234 -0.54 7.80 14.34
CA GLU A 234 0.55 6.82 14.42
C GLU A 234 1.42 6.75 13.16
N ARG A 235 0.95 7.23 12.04
CA ARG A 235 1.66 7.16 10.76
C ARG A 235 2.17 8.50 10.25
N ALA A 236 1.85 9.61 10.93
CA ALA A 236 2.48 10.88 10.64
C ALA A 236 3.97 10.82 11.02
N ARG A 237 4.85 11.35 10.17
CA ARG A 237 6.29 11.41 10.44
C ARG A 237 6.62 12.39 11.55
N ILE A 238 5.88 13.51 11.60
CA ILE A 238 6.07 14.63 12.52
C ILE A 238 4.71 15.00 13.11
N LEU A 239 4.69 15.40 14.38
CA LEU A 239 3.53 16.01 15.01
C LEU A 239 3.73 17.53 15.07
N ILE A 240 2.70 18.29 14.72
CA ILE A 240 2.66 19.74 14.89
C ILE A 240 1.60 20.05 15.93
N HIS A 241 2.03 20.37 17.15
CA HIS A 241 1.15 20.72 18.24
C HIS A 241 0.83 22.22 18.17
N VAL A 242 -0.40 22.54 17.80
CA VAL A 242 -0.90 23.90 17.73
C VAL A 242 -1.51 24.28 19.07
N VAL A 243 -0.88 25.21 19.77
CA VAL A 243 -1.31 25.73 21.06
C VAL A 243 -1.87 27.13 20.86
N ASP A 244 -3.06 27.38 21.38
CA ASP A 244 -3.66 28.71 21.44
C ASP A 244 -2.98 29.50 22.54
N ALA A 245 -2.23 30.53 22.17
CA ALA A 245 -1.51 31.39 23.12
C ALA A 245 -2.43 32.37 23.84
N SER A 246 -3.67 32.56 23.36
CA SER A 246 -4.62 33.45 24.01
C SER A 246 -5.28 32.74 25.20
N SER A 247 -5.23 33.36 26.36
CA SER A 247 -5.92 32.87 27.59
C SER A 247 -7.39 33.27 27.60
N PHE A 248 -8.03 33.44 26.44
CA PHE A 248 -9.37 34.00 26.30
C PHE A 248 -10.45 33.22 27.05
N ASP A 249 -10.27 31.91 27.26
CA ASP A 249 -11.16 31.06 28.06
C ASP A 249 -10.70 30.85 29.50
N GLY A 250 -9.65 31.56 29.93
CA GLY A 250 -9.09 31.50 31.27
C GLY A 250 -8.20 30.28 31.53
N THR A 251 -7.87 29.49 30.50
CA THR A 251 -6.97 28.33 30.63
C THR A 251 -5.55 28.72 30.20
N ASP A 252 -4.56 28.36 31.02
CA ASP A 252 -3.15 28.60 30.71
C ASP A 252 -2.73 27.81 29.46
N PRO A 253 -2.07 28.45 28.46
CA PRO A 253 -1.50 27.74 27.31
C PRO A 253 -0.54 26.61 27.68
N ILE A 254 0.19 26.72 28.80
CA ILE A 254 1.07 25.70 29.32
C ILE A 254 0.29 24.47 29.78
N ASP A 255 -0.82 24.67 30.48
CA ASP A 255 -1.69 23.57 30.93
C ASP A 255 -2.28 22.82 29.71
N ARG A 256 -2.71 23.53 28.68
CA ARG A 256 -3.17 22.93 27.41
C ARG A 256 -2.09 22.10 26.73
N PHE A 257 -0.85 22.62 26.70
CA PHE A 257 0.28 21.90 26.17
C PHE A 257 0.53 20.58 26.93
N HIS A 258 0.52 20.63 28.25
CA HIS A 258 0.76 19.44 29.08
C HIS A 258 -0.39 18.42 28.96
N ALA A 259 -1.65 18.86 28.89
CA ALA A 259 -2.80 17.98 28.77
C ALA A 259 -2.75 17.15 27.46
N ILE A 260 -2.42 17.76 26.32
CA ILE A 260 -2.28 17.06 25.06
C ILE A 260 -1.10 16.07 25.09
N ASN A 261 0.03 16.48 25.65
CA ASN A 261 1.19 15.59 25.75
C ASN A 261 0.92 14.38 26.65
N GLU A 262 0.18 14.56 27.75
CA GLU A 262 -0.23 13.48 28.61
C GLU A 262 -1.18 12.52 27.89
N GLU A 263 -2.13 13.03 27.13
CA GLU A 263 -3.05 12.22 26.33
C GLU A 263 -2.32 11.41 25.25
N LEU A 264 -1.39 12.03 24.52
CA LEU A 264 -0.55 11.35 23.53
C LEU A 264 0.30 10.25 24.15
N SER A 265 0.85 10.48 25.35
CA SER A 265 1.67 9.49 26.06
C SER A 265 0.87 8.30 26.60
N ARG A 266 -0.36 8.54 27.06
CA ARG A 266 -1.29 7.49 27.51
C ARG A 266 -1.69 6.56 26.37
N TYR A 267 -1.82 7.09 25.16
CA TYR A 267 -2.31 6.33 24.03
C TYR A 267 -1.30 5.28 23.51
N LYS A 268 -0.04 5.64 23.33
CA LYS A 268 1.02 4.70 22.92
C LYS A 268 2.42 5.25 23.17
N LYS A 269 3.27 4.47 23.82
CA LYS A 269 4.71 4.77 24.01
C LYS A 269 5.50 5.07 22.72
N LEU A 270 4.90 4.86 21.55
CA LEU A 270 5.50 5.13 20.23
C LEU A 270 5.26 6.57 19.75
N LEU A 271 4.17 7.23 20.15
CA LEU A 271 3.90 8.62 19.78
C LEU A 271 4.79 9.60 20.54
N ASP A 272 5.13 9.24 21.77
CA ASP A 272 6.00 10.00 22.67
C ASP A 272 7.45 10.19 22.13
N LYS A 273 7.87 9.34 21.19
CA LYS A 273 9.22 9.36 20.58
C LYS A 273 9.30 10.08 19.24
N ARG A 274 8.17 10.58 18.71
CA ARG A 274 8.17 11.26 17.42
C ARG A 274 8.61 12.70 17.55
N PRO A 275 9.30 13.23 16.53
CA PRO A 275 9.57 14.66 16.47
C PRO A 275 8.27 15.44 16.56
N MET A 276 8.16 16.33 17.52
CA MET A 276 7.02 17.21 17.71
C MET A 276 7.47 18.66 17.67
N TRP A 277 6.81 19.43 16.83
CA TRP A 277 6.98 20.88 16.77
C TRP A 277 5.80 21.54 17.46
N VAL A 278 6.08 22.54 18.29
CA VAL A 278 5.08 23.34 18.96
C VAL A 278 4.91 24.64 18.21
N VAL A 279 3.67 24.97 17.87
CA VAL A 279 3.29 26.21 17.18
C VAL A 279 2.36 26.98 18.09
N LEU A 280 2.82 28.12 18.57
CA LEU A 280 1.98 29.10 19.29
C LEU A 280 1.16 29.88 18.28
N ASN A 281 -0.14 29.75 18.33
CA ASN A 281 -1.07 30.43 17.45
C ASN A 281 -1.82 31.53 18.21
N LYS A 282 -2.34 32.51 17.48
CA LYS A 282 -3.09 33.66 18.01
C LYS A 282 -2.25 34.58 18.94
N ILE A 283 -0.96 34.64 18.71
CA ILE A 283 -0.04 35.53 19.45
C ILE A 283 -0.36 37.01 19.25
N ASP A 284 -1.06 37.34 18.18
CA ASP A 284 -1.56 38.69 17.84
C ASP A 284 -2.64 39.21 18.80
N ILE A 285 -3.24 38.30 19.59
CA ILE A 285 -4.28 38.64 20.56
C ILE A 285 -3.72 38.74 22.00
N VAL A 286 -2.50 38.26 22.20
CA VAL A 286 -1.86 38.29 23.53
C VAL A 286 -1.28 39.66 23.78
N GLU A 287 -1.51 40.26 24.97
CA GLU A 287 -0.89 41.53 25.36
C GLU A 287 0.62 41.35 25.51
N GLU A 288 1.41 42.41 25.17
CA GLU A 288 2.90 42.32 25.16
C GLU A 288 3.53 41.96 26.54
N GLU A 289 2.78 42.04 27.63
CA GLU A 289 3.28 41.66 28.98
C GLU A 289 3.14 40.14 29.28
N GLU A 290 2.36 39.39 28.46
CA GLU A 290 2.11 37.95 28.64
C GLU A 290 2.84 37.09 27.58
N ALA A 291 3.44 37.69 26.57
CA ALA A 291 4.11 36.99 25.47
C ALA A 291 5.60 36.74 25.82
#